data_e05c5381f22fef5e2f07b1d32231e60b
#
_entry.id   e05c5381f22fef5e2f07b1d32231e60b
#
_cell.length_a   1.000
_cell.length_b   1.000
_cell.length_c   1.000
_cell.angle_alpha   90.00
_cell.angle_beta   90.00
_cell.angle_gamma   90.00
#
_symmetry.space_group_name_H-M   'P 1'
#
loop_
_entity.id
_entity.type
_entity.pdbx_description
1 polymer ?
#
loop_
_entity_poly.entity_id
_entity_poly.type
_entity_poly.pdbx_seq_one_letter_code
_entity_poly.pdbx_strand_id
1 'polypeptide(L)'
;MIPNWEEKVKDFCEKYNIPLLYLAETLYEPKVVPMIRGKAFEFSVMMVLQEILPKDQWLVDKPMMNAQIGFHDVDVRVQHGPTGKIVRVECKLAKKGGYRLFTDGRSEIRVKCMRSRTLGPAKVKEMAPKLGVPEKVLAVHNDQYLPADFDIVISSIGNAFYTTDKDTGLFEWKPKKNGEKFLKQIGVSEKESFKDFAFRALYVAKTSYLQIGNNGIVCTRAKCKNKKACGFIPNYPVIGFSRKNQEPENKWFPIAKSLHLFEDLIGK
;
A
#
# COMPACT_ATOMS: atom_id res chain seq x y z
N MET A 1 -2.45 -30.77 -10.87
CA MET A 1 -2.70 -29.87 -12.03
C MET A 1 -3.16 -28.53 -11.47
N ILE A 2 -2.50 -27.43 -11.81
CA ILE A 2 -3.02 -26.09 -11.50
C ILE A 2 -4.20 -25.89 -12.46
N PRO A 3 -5.43 -25.66 -11.98
CA PRO A 3 -6.57 -25.44 -12.87
C PRO A 3 -6.25 -24.31 -13.83
N ASN A 4 -6.60 -24.50 -15.12
CA ASN A 4 -6.46 -23.45 -16.12
C ASN A 4 -7.19 -22.19 -15.64
N TRP A 5 -6.57 -21.03 -15.76
CA TRP A 5 -7.17 -19.76 -15.30
C TRP A 5 -8.54 -19.51 -15.97
N GLU A 6 -8.74 -19.96 -17.21
CA GLU A 6 -9.99 -19.84 -17.94
C GLU A 6 -11.13 -20.63 -17.28
N GLU A 7 -10.85 -21.85 -16.80
CA GLU A 7 -11.81 -22.66 -16.04
C GLU A 7 -12.21 -21.96 -14.76
N LYS A 8 -11.23 -21.43 -14.01
CA LYS A 8 -11.51 -20.64 -12.77
C LYS A 8 -12.38 -19.42 -13.04
N VAL A 9 -12.20 -18.74 -14.17
CA VAL A 9 -13.01 -17.57 -14.54
C VAL A 9 -14.44 -18.02 -14.90
N LYS A 10 -14.61 -19.12 -15.63
CA LYS A 10 -15.93 -19.69 -15.93
C LYS A 10 -16.67 -20.08 -14.66
N ASP A 11 -16.02 -20.88 -13.79
CA ASP A 11 -16.58 -21.29 -12.50
C ASP A 11 -17.00 -20.07 -11.63
N PHE A 12 -16.18 -19.01 -11.62
CA PHE A 12 -16.52 -17.78 -10.93
C PHE A 12 -17.76 -17.11 -11.51
N CYS A 13 -17.86 -17.02 -12.83
CA CYS A 13 -19.00 -16.42 -13.51
C CYS A 13 -20.28 -17.22 -13.25
N GLU A 14 -20.22 -18.54 -13.32
CA GLU A 14 -21.33 -19.44 -13.02
C GLU A 14 -21.77 -19.31 -11.56
N LYS A 15 -20.82 -19.38 -10.63
CA LYS A 15 -21.11 -19.30 -9.19
C LYS A 15 -21.82 -18.02 -8.79
N TYR A 16 -21.51 -16.91 -9.43
CA TYR A 16 -22.06 -15.59 -9.09
C TYR A 16 -23.09 -15.08 -10.09
N ASN A 17 -23.51 -15.93 -11.03
CA ASN A 17 -24.48 -15.57 -12.09
C ASN A 17 -24.06 -14.31 -12.87
N ILE A 18 -22.78 -14.26 -13.24
CA ILE A 18 -22.22 -13.15 -14.03
C ILE A 18 -22.14 -13.62 -15.49
N PRO A 19 -22.80 -12.93 -16.43
CA PRO A 19 -22.69 -13.28 -17.84
C PRO A 19 -21.24 -13.10 -18.31
N LEU A 20 -20.60 -14.17 -18.76
CA LEU A 20 -19.21 -14.15 -19.20
C LEU A 20 -18.96 -13.11 -20.29
N LEU A 21 -19.96 -12.88 -21.16
CA LEU A 21 -19.91 -11.89 -22.23
C LEU A 21 -19.64 -10.45 -21.72
N TYR A 22 -20.14 -10.12 -20.52
CA TYR A 22 -19.99 -8.78 -19.94
C TYR A 22 -18.86 -8.69 -18.90
N LEU A 23 -18.08 -9.75 -18.70
CA LEU A 23 -17.02 -9.75 -17.70
C LEU A 23 -15.96 -8.69 -18.02
N ALA A 24 -15.57 -8.57 -19.29
CA ALA A 24 -14.56 -7.61 -19.73
C ALA A 24 -15.02 -6.17 -19.48
N GLU A 25 -16.23 -5.83 -19.88
CA GLU A 25 -16.83 -4.52 -19.65
C GLU A 25 -16.93 -4.20 -18.17
N THR A 26 -17.36 -5.18 -17.35
CA THR A 26 -17.39 -5.03 -15.89
C THR A 26 -16.01 -4.73 -15.32
N LEU A 27 -14.97 -5.42 -15.79
CA LEU A 27 -13.60 -5.20 -15.34
C LEU A 27 -13.04 -3.82 -15.74
N TYR A 28 -13.53 -3.25 -16.85
CA TYR A 28 -13.16 -1.90 -17.32
C TYR A 28 -13.94 -0.78 -16.65
N GLU A 29 -14.98 -1.09 -15.88
CA GLU A 29 -15.72 -0.07 -15.15
C GLU A 29 -14.82 0.80 -14.27
N PRO A 30 -14.90 2.16 -14.35
CA PRO A 30 -14.01 3.08 -13.63
C PRO A 30 -14.02 2.91 -12.11
N LYS A 31 -15.10 2.37 -11.53
CA LYS A 31 -15.21 2.05 -10.10
C LYS A 31 -14.60 0.68 -9.75
N VAL A 32 -14.60 -0.26 -10.69
CA VAL A 32 -14.11 -1.62 -10.51
C VAL A 32 -12.60 -1.70 -10.67
N VAL A 33 -12.04 -1.03 -11.67
CA VAL A 33 -10.59 -1.01 -11.95
C VAL A 33 -9.72 -0.73 -10.72
N PRO A 34 -9.98 0.30 -9.88
CA PRO A 34 -9.16 0.55 -8.69
C PRO A 34 -9.21 -0.58 -7.65
N MET A 35 -10.37 -1.23 -7.51
CA MET A 35 -10.54 -2.36 -6.58
C MET A 35 -9.73 -3.57 -7.03
N ILE A 36 -9.85 -3.95 -8.31
CA ILE A 36 -9.10 -5.07 -8.89
C ILE A 36 -7.61 -4.82 -8.81
N ARG A 37 -7.15 -3.62 -9.16
CA ARG A 37 -5.74 -3.25 -9.07
C ARG A 37 -5.20 -3.32 -7.65
N GLY A 38 -6.00 -2.90 -6.66
CA GLY A 38 -5.65 -3.05 -5.25
C GLY A 38 -5.47 -4.53 -4.88
N LYS A 39 -6.44 -5.37 -5.21
CA LYS A 39 -6.37 -6.81 -4.91
C LYS A 39 -5.26 -7.53 -5.69
N ALA A 40 -5.04 -7.20 -6.95
CA ALA A 40 -3.91 -7.74 -7.72
C ALA A 40 -2.56 -7.36 -7.10
N PHE A 41 -2.44 -6.14 -6.58
CA PHE A 41 -1.23 -5.69 -5.90
C PHE A 41 -0.94 -6.48 -4.62
N GLU A 42 -1.95 -6.83 -3.82
CA GLU A 42 -1.81 -7.68 -2.64
C GLU A 42 -1.21 -9.07 -3.02
N PHE A 43 -1.67 -9.69 -4.12
CA PHE A 43 -1.10 -10.94 -4.63
C PHE A 43 0.33 -10.75 -5.12
N SER A 44 0.64 -9.66 -5.80
CA SER A 44 2.02 -9.37 -6.24
C SER A 44 2.96 -9.23 -5.05
N VAL A 45 2.55 -8.55 -3.99
CA VAL A 45 3.33 -8.42 -2.75
C VAL A 45 3.53 -9.78 -2.09
N MET A 46 2.47 -10.60 -1.99
CA MET A 46 2.58 -11.95 -1.43
C MET A 46 3.63 -12.79 -2.18
N MET A 47 3.58 -12.80 -3.51
CA MET A 47 4.53 -13.55 -4.33
C MET A 47 5.97 -13.08 -4.12
N VAL A 48 6.21 -11.76 -4.13
CA VAL A 48 7.54 -11.21 -3.90
C VAL A 48 8.05 -11.55 -2.49
N LEU A 49 7.21 -11.48 -1.47
CA LEU A 49 7.60 -11.86 -0.10
C LEU A 49 7.92 -13.35 0.00
N GLN A 50 7.19 -14.22 -0.71
CA GLN A 50 7.48 -15.67 -0.80
C GLN A 50 8.81 -15.97 -1.50
N GLU A 51 9.29 -15.06 -2.36
CA GLU A 51 10.58 -15.20 -3.04
C GLU A 51 11.75 -14.72 -2.19
N ILE A 52 11.58 -13.59 -1.46
CA ILE A 52 12.69 -12.94 -0.75
C ILE A 52 12.86 -13.41 0.70
N LEU A 53 11.82 -13.92 1.35
CA LEU A 53 11.91 -14.42 2.71
C LEU A 53 12.32 -15.92 2.70
N PRO A 54 13.24 -16.34 3.61
CA PRO A 54 13.66 -17.74 3.72
C PRO A 54 12.45 -18.66 3.99
N LYS A 55 12.17 -19.56 3.06
CA LYS A 55 10.98 -20.42 3.06
C LYS A 55 10.95 -21.44 4.20
N ASP A 56 12.10 -21.80 4.73
CA ASP A 56 12.28 -22.67 5.88
C ASP A 56 11.91 -21.98 7.22
N GLN A 57 11.88 -20.65 7.25
CA GLN A 57 11.58 -19.86 8.43
C GLN A 57 10.27 -19.07 8.33
N TRP A 58 9.84 -18.73 7.13
CA TRP A 58 8.72 -17.83 6.92
C TRP A 58 7.61 -18.43 6.06
N LEU A 59 6.39 -18.37 6.55
CA LEU A 59 5.19 -18.67 5.79
C LEU A 59 4.51 -17.35 5.40
N VAL A 60 4.27 -17.18 4.10
CA VAL A 60 3.60 -15.99 3.57
C VAL A 60 2.32 -16.42 2.88
N ASP A 61 1.20 -15.90 3.33
CA ASP A 61 -0.10 -16.17 2.74
C ASP A 61 -1.00 -14.92 2.70
N LYS A 62 -2.11 -15.05 1.98
CA LYS A 62 -3.17 -14.05 1.94
C LYS A 62 -4.42 -14.63 2.56
N PRO A 63 -4.81 -14.18 3.78
CA PRO A 63 -6.04 -14.64 4.40
C PRO A 63 -7.26 -14.26 3.55
N MET A 64 -8.09 -15.25 3.24
CA MET A 64 -9.37 -15.04 2.56
C MET A 64 -10.43 -14.74 3.61
N MET A 65 -10.47 -13.50 4.09
CA MET A 65 -11.43 -13.07 5.10
C MET A 65 -12.49 -12.14 4.50
N ASN A 66 -13.72 -12.26 5.01
CA ASN A 66 -14.74 -11.28 4.71
C ASN A 66 -14.51 -10.02 5.56
N ALA A 67 -14.13 -8.92 4.93
CA ALA A 67 -13.89 -7.64 5.59
C ALA A 67 -15.09 -7.07 6.36
N GLN A 68 -16.30 -7.63 6.17
CA GLN A 68 -17.48 -7.25 6.93
C GLN A 68 -17.55 -7.89 8.32
N ILE A 69 -16.81 -8.98 8.53
CA ILE A 69 -16.83 -9.75 9.79
C ILE A 69 -15.71 -9.28 10.72
N GLY A 70 -14.63 -8.72 10.18
CA GLY A 70 -13.43 -8.32 10.93
C GLY A 70 -13.17 -6.82 10.92
N PHE A 71 -12.32 -6.38 11.86
CA PHE A 71 -11.91 -4.99 12.04
C PHE A 71 -10.94 -4.51 10.97
N HIS A 72 -10.03 -5.41 10.59
CA HIS A 72 -9.01 -5.26 9.58
C HIS A 72 -8.87 -6.54 8.78
N ASP A 73 -9.01 -6.39 7.48
CA ASP A 73 -8.53 -7.37 6.51
C ASP A 73 -7.01 -7.23 6.47
N VAL A 74 -6.29 -8.27 6.84
CA VAL A 74 -4.83 -8.32 6.68
C VAL A 74 -4.57 -8.62 5.21
N ASP A 75 -3.97 -7.69 4.48
CA ASP A 75 -3.73 -7.86 3.05
C ASP A 75 -2.78 -9.03 2.76
N VAL A 76 -1.67 -9.13 3.50
CA VAL A 76 -0.74 -10.26 3.46
C VAL A 76 -0.27 -10.59 4.88
N ARG A 77 -0.31 -11.86 5.24
CA ARG A 77 0.17 -12.40 6.51
C ARG A 77 1.54 -13.03 6.32
N VAL A 78 2.48 -12.65 7.17
CA VAL A 78 3.83 -13.23 7.20
C VAL A 78 4.06 -13.83 8.59
N GLN A 79 4.12 -15.15 8.67
CA GLN A 79 4.31 -15.87 9.92
C GLN A 79 5.72 -16.44 10.01
N HIS A 80 6.40 -16.14 11.12
CA HIS A 80 7.68 -16.76 11.43
C HIS A 80 7.46 -18.14 12.06
N GLY A 81 7.82 -19.21 11.36
CA GLY A 81 7.57 -20.59 11.80
C GLY A 81 8.13 -20.90 13.19
N PRO A 82 9.43 -20.66 13.44
CA PRO A 82 10.05 -21.00 14.73
C PRO A 82 9.42 -20.33 15.96
N THR A 83 8.93 -19.08 15.84
CA THR A 83 8.34 -18.33 16.96
C THR A 83 6.81 -18.28 16.94
N GLY A 84 6.20 -18.66 15.82
CA GLY A 84 4.75 -18.50 15.60
C GLY A 84 4.28 -17.04 15.47
N LYS A 85 5.18 -16.05 15.61
CA LYS A 85 4.83 -14.62 15.51
C LYS A 85 4.35 -14.28 14.10
N ILE A 86 3.34 -13.40 14.03
CA ILE A 86 2.73 -12.94 12.77
C ILE A 86 3.06 -11.47 12.59
N VAL A 87 3.55 -11.12 11.39
CA VAL A 87 3.71 -9.76 10.90
C VAL A 87 2.58 -9.48 9.91
N ARG A 88 1.78 -8.46 10.19
CA ARG A 88 0.66 -8.03 9.38
C ARG A 88 1.14 -6.99 8.37
N VAL A 89 0.96 -7.29 7.09
CA VAL A 89 1.39 -6.43 6.00
C VAL A 89 0.18 -5.77 5.35
N GLU A 90 0.21 -4.45 5.26
CA GLU A 90 -0.76 -3.64 4.55
C GLU A 90 -0.19 -3.24 3.19
N CYS A 91 -0.94 -3.46 2.12
CA CYS A 91 -0.54 -3.19 0.74
C CYS A 91 -1.18 -1.90 0.24
N LYS A 92 -0.39 -0.89 -0.06
CA LYS A 92 -0.88 0.41 -0.51
C LYS A 92 -0.21 0.87 -1.79
N LEU A 93 -0.98 1.20 -2.79
CA LEU A 93 -0.46 1.82 -4.00
C LEU A 93 -0.08 3.28 -3.74
N ALA A 94 0.94 3.77 -4.43
CA ALA A 94 1.24 5.19 -4.43
C ALA A 94 0.02 6.01 -4.86
N LYS A 95 -0.09 7.24 -4.36
CA LYS A 95 -1.12 8.18 -4.79
C LYS A 95 -0.96 8.45 -6.28
N LYS A 96 -2.06 8.41 -7.04
CA LYS A 96 -2.07 8.81 -8.45
C LYS A 96 -1.54 10.25 -8.59
N GLY A 97 -0.57 10.44 -9.50
CA GLY A 97 0.12 11.73 -9.68
C GLY A 97 0.91 12.15 -8.43
N GLY A 98 1.32 11.18 -7.59
CA GLY A 98 1.99 11.42 -6.32
C GLY A 98 3.49 11.69 -6.40
N TYR A 99 4.09 11.58 -7.58
CA TYR A 99 5.50 11.91 -7.78
C TYR A 99 5.73 13.43 -7.78
N ARG A 100 6.76 13.88 -7.09
CA ARG A 100 7.21 15.28 -7.06
C ARG A 100 8.73 15.34 -7.08
N LEU A 101 9.28 16.20 -7.94
CA LEU A 101 10.68 16.61 -7.92
C LEU A 101 10.77 18.02 -7.34
N PHE A 102 11.69 18.21 -6.40
CA PHE A 102 12.00 19.51 -5.80
C PHE A 102 13.11 20.23 -6.57
N THR A 103 13.20 21.53 -6.37
CA THR A 103 14.23 22.38 -6.98
C THR A 103 15.66 22.01 -6.56
N ASP A 104 15.82 21.44 -5.37
CA ASP A 104 17.10 20.96 -4.86
C ASP A 104 17.49 19.56 -5.37
N GLY A 105 16.65 18.94 -6.21
CA GLY A 105 16.92 17.64 -6.83
C GLY A 105 16.44 16.42 -6.02
N ARG A 106 15.90 16.61 -4.81
CA ARG A 106 15.21 15.53 -4.08
C ARG A 106 13.89 15.19 -4.77
N SER A 107 13.46 13.94 -4.60
CA SER A 107 12.18 13.46 -5.10
C SER A 107 11.33 12.91 -3.98
N GLU A 108 10.02 12.93 -4.18
CA GLU A 108 9.05 12.36 -3.27
C GLU A 108 7.99 11.56 -4.02
N ILE A 109 7.55 10.46 -3.41
CA ILE A 109 6.36 9.72 -3.82
C ILE A 109 5.43 9.60 -2.62
N ARG A 110 4.20 10.06 -2.78
CA ARG A 110 3.15 9.94 -1.78
C ARG A 110 2.46 8.59 -1.89
N VAL A 111 2.37 7.86 -0.78
CA VAL A 111 1.63 6.59 -0.69
C VAL A 111 0.20 6.89 -0.23
N LYS A 112 -0.82 6.28 -0.84
CA LYS A 112 -2.21 6.43 -0.39
C LYS A 112 -2.49 5.45 0.74
N CYS A 113 -2.16 5.84 1.97
CA CYS A 113 -2.29 5.03 3.18
C CYS A 113 -3.48 5.50 4.03
N MET A 114 -4.68 5.19 3.57
CA MET A 114 -5.92 5.53 4.28
C MET A 114 -6.88 4.34 4.24
N ARG A 115 -7.81 4.30 5.19
CA ARG A 115 -8.86 3.28 5.21
C ARG A 115 -9.71 3.38 3.94
N SER A 116 -10.14 2.25 3.42
CA SER A 116 -11.03 2.19 2.26
C SER A 116 -12.41 2.77 2.55
N ARG A 117 -12.83 2.70 3.82
CA ARG A 117 -14.09 3.28 4.33
C ARG A 117 -13.81 4.16 5.52
N THR A 118 -14.33 5.37 5.50
CA THR A 118 -14.33 6.28 6.64
C THR A 118 -15.23 5.73 7.74
N LEU A 119 -14.77 5.73 8.98
CA LEU A 119 -15.59 5.33 10.12
C LEU A 119 -16.72 6.36 10.31
N GLY A 120 -17.96 5.91 10.18
CA GLY A 120 -19.13 6.70 10.50
C GLY A 120 -19.29 6.92 12.03
N PRO A 121 -20.15 7.86 12.47
CA PRO A 121 -20.28 8.22 13.90
C PRO A 121 -20.54 7.03 14.83
N ALA A 122 -21.43 6.11 14.45
CA ALA A 122 -21.72 4.91 15.24
C ALA A 122 -20.49 4.03 15.41
N LYS A 123 -19.72 3.83 14.32
CA LYS A 123 -18.49 3.02 14.35
C LYS A 123 -17.38 3.71 15.13
N VAL A 124 -17.27 5.02 15.05
CA VAL A 124 -16.34 5.82 15.88
C VAL A 124 -16.64 5.61 17.37
N LYS A 125 -17.91 5.72 17.78
CA LYS A 125 -18.33 5.51 19.19
C LYS A 125 -18.02 4.09 19.69
N GLU A 126 -18.27 3.07 18.87
CA GLU A 126 -17.95 1.68 19.19
C GLU A 126 -16.45 1.44 19.33
N MET A 127 -15.67 2.09 18.45
CA MET A 127 -14.24 1.78 18.28
C MET A 127 -13.33 2.55 19.20
N ALA A 128 -13.68 3.79 19.53
CA ALA A 128 -12.85 4.67 20.32
C ALA A 128 -12.38 4.02 21.64
N PRO A 129 -13.24 3.38 22.45
CA PRO A 129 -12.80 2.70 23.67
C PRO A 129 -11.91 1.47 23.37
N LYS A 130 -12.19 0.72 22.30
CA LYS A 130 -11.39 -0.47 21.92
C LYS A 130 -9.97 -0.10 21.47
N LEU A 131 -9.82 1.08 20.88
CA LEU A 131 -8.54 1.61 20.41
C LEU A 131 -7.80 2.46 21.46
N GLY A 132 -8.41 2.69 22.64
CA GLY A 132 -7.86 3.57 23.64
C GLY A 132 -7.73 5.04 23.19
N VAL A 133 -8.56 5.48 22.21
CA VAL A 133 -8.52 6.81 21.62
C VAL A 133 -9.81 7.56 21.97
N PRO A 134 -9.76 8.81 22.43
CA PRO A 134 -10.97 9.60 22.67
C PRO A 134 -11.83 9.72 21.41
N GLU A 135 -13.16 9.58 21.55
CA GLU A 135 -14.11 9.58 20.45
C GLU A 135 -13.96 10.82 19.54
N LYS A 136 -13.82 12.00 20.15
CA LYS A 136 -13.61 13.26 19.40
C LYS A 136 -12.32 13.26 18.58
N VAL A 137 -11.27 12.59 19.04
CA VAL A 137 -10.01 12.45 18.32
C VAL A 137 -10.18 11.47 17.17
N LEU A 138 -10.78 10.29 17.42
CA LEU A 138 -11.03 9.30 16.38
C LEU A 138 -11.97 9.86 15.29
N ALA A 139 -12.96 10.67 15.64
CA ALA A 139 -13.84 11.33 14.67
C ALA A 139 -13.09 12.26 13.70
N VAL A 140 -12.03 12.94 14.16
CA VAL A 140 -11.16 13.76 13.30
C VAL A 140 -10.28 12.90 12.40
N HIS A 141 -9.90 11.73 12.87
CA HIS A 141 -8.96 10.81 12.21
C HIS A 141 -9.61 9.54 11.69
N ASN A 142 -10.91 9.57 11.40
CA ASN A 142 -11.77 8.43 11.13
C ASN A 142 -11.44 7.62 9.85
N ASP A 143 -10.58 8.14 8.99
CA ASP A 143 -10.06 7.46 7.79
C ASP A 143 -8.55 7.14 7.88
N GLN A 144 -7.92 7.48 9.02
CA GLN A 144 -6.50 7.19 9.25
C GLN A 144 -6.31 5.89 10.01
N TYR A 145 -5.16 5.27 9.79
CA TYR A 145 -4.71 4.12 10.53
C TYR A 145 -3.97 4.52 11.81
N LEU A 146 -3.97 3.59 12.77
CA LEU A 146 -3.09 3.60 13.92
C LEU A 146 -1.93 2.62 13.68
N PRO A 147 -0.78 2.79 14.35
CA PRO A 147 0.31 1.81 14.28
C PRO A 147 -0.07 0.39 14.71
N ALA A 148 -1.13 0.26 15.52
CA ALA A 148 -1.66 -1.05 15.93
C ALA A 148 -2.49 -1.76 14.85
N ASP A 149 -2.85 -1.09 13.77
CA ASP A 149 -3.69 -1.70 12.73
C ASP A 149 -2.91 -2.71 11.89
N PHE A 150 -1.62 -2.46 11.60
CA PHE A 150 -0.70 -3.37 10.89
C PHE A 150 0.75 -3.07 11.27
N ASP A 151 1.68 -3.94 10.93
CA ASP A 151 3.07 -3.86 11.38
C ASP A 151 3.98 -3.27 10.31
N ILE A 152 3.70 -3.58 9.04
CA ILE A 152 4.45 -3.14 7.87
C ILE A 152 3.49 -2.61 6.80
N VAL A 153 3.90 -1.56 6.08
CA VAL A 153 3.27 -1.14 4.84
C VAL A 153 4.21 -1.38 3.66
N ILE A 154 3.69 -1.91 2.57
CA ILE A 154 4.39 -2.08 1.29
C ILE A 154 3.69 -1.27 0.22
N SER A 155 4.47 -0.52 -0.56
CA SER A 155 3.95 0.31 -1.65
C SER A 155 4.73 0.12 -2.94
N SER A 156 4.00 0.07 -4.06
CA SER A 156 4.56 0.22 -5.40
C SER A 156 4.54 1.69 -5.81
N ILE A 157 5.60 2.15 -6.47
CA ILE A 157 5.68 3.53 -6.97
C ILE A 157 4.95 3.73 -8.29
N GLY A 158 4.59 2.67 -9.01
CA GLY A 158 4.02 2.75 -10.35
C GLY A 158 2.79 3.65 -10.47
N ASN A 159 1.96 3.67 -9.43
CA ASN A 159 0.74 4.48 -9.42
C ASN A 159 1.02 6.00 -9.39
N ALA A 160 2.20 6.42 -8.94
CA ALA A 160 2.58 7.83 -8.85
C ALA A 160 2.70 8.54 -10.20
N PHE A 161 2.85 7.77 -11.29
CA PHE A 161 3.05 8.29 -12.65
C PHE A 161 1.77 8.27 -13.50
N TYR A 162 0.60 7.94 -12.92
CA TYR A 162 -0.66 8.12 -13.61
C TYR A 162 -1.06 9.59 -13.69
N THR A 163 -1.52 9.99 -14.85
CA THR A 163 -2.23 11.26 -15.08
C THR A 163 -3.71 11.00 -15.31
N THR A 164 -4.53 12.04 -15.22
CA THR A 164 -5.93 11.98 -15.65
C THR A 164 -6.03 12.70 -16.96
N ASP A 165 -6.51 12.03 -17.97
CA ASP A 165 -6.91 12.66 -19.23
C ASP A 165 -8.04 13.66 -18.94
N LYS A 166 -7.93 14.88 -19.43
CA LYS A 166 -8.87 15.96 -19.10
C LYS A 166 -10.21 15.80 -19.81
N ASP A 167 -10.20 15.19 -20.98
CA ASP A 167 -11.37 15.11 -21.84
C ASP A 167 -12.21 13.88 -21.50
N THR A 168 -11.56 12.76 -21.25
CA THR A 168 -12.22 11.49 -20.96
C THR A 168 -12.36 11.17 -19.46
N GLY A 169 -11.59 11.83 -18.60
CA GLY A 169 -11.49 11.52 -17.17
C GLY A 169 -10.78 10.20 -16.87
N LEU A 170 -10.31 9.49 -17.88
CA LEU A 170 -9.64 8.21 -17.74
C LEU A 170 -8.19 8.37 -17.25
N PHE A 171 -7.65 7.31 -16.68
CA PHE A 171 -6.30 7.27 -16.16
C PHE A 171 -5.33 6.74 -17.21
N GLU A 172 -4.34 7.56 -17.55
CA GLU A 172 -3.25 7.20 -18.44
C GLU A 172 -1.95 7.10 -17.66
N TRP A 173 -1.20 6.03 -17.86
CA TRP A 173 0.14 5.91 -17.28
C TRP A 173 1.12 6.64 -18.20
N LYS A 174 1.49 7.85 -17.82
CA LYS A 174 2.33 8.73 -18.61
C LYS A 174 3.22 9.58 -17.72
N PRO A 175 4.43 9.10 -17.37
CA PRO A 175 5.38 9.88 -16.62
C PRO A 175 5.79 11.12 -17.39
N LYS A 176 5.96 12.24 -16.69
CA LYS A 176 6.60 13.42 -17.27
C LYS A 176 8.10 13.17 -17.44
N LYS A 177 8.81 13.97 -18.23
CA LYS A 177 10.28 13.86 -18.48
C LYS A 177 11.11 13.74 -17.19
N ASN A 178 10.75 14.46 -16.12
CA ASN A 178 11.41 14.34 -14.83
C ASN A 178 11.12 13.00 -14.12
N GLY A 179 9.93 12.43 -14.31
CA GLY A 179 9.59 11.10 -13.82
C GLY A 179 10.35 9.99 -14.53
N GLU A 180 10.50 10.09 -15.85
CA GLU A 180 11.32 9.15 -16.62
C GLU A 180 12.79 9.21 -16.20
N LYS A 181 13.33 10.44 -16.02
CA LYS A 181 14.69 10.63 -15.51
C LYS A 181 14.86 9.99 -14.14
N PHE A 182 13.90 10.17 -13.22
CA PHE A 182 13.91 9.54 -11.92
C PHE A 182 13.90 8.01 -12.03
N LEU A 183 13.03 7.43 -12.86
CA LEU A 183 12.96 5.97 -13.05
C LEU A 183 14.28 5.41 -13.58
N LYS A 184 14.96 6.13 -14.49
CA LYS A 184 16.31 5.77 -14.94
C LYS A 184 17.33 5.78 -13.79
N GLN A 185 17.28 6.80 -12.94
CA GLN A 185 18.21 6.94 -11.81
C GLN A 185 18.04 5.86 -10.75
N ILE A 186 16.82 5.36 -10.53
CA ILE A 186 16.58 4.26 -9.56
C ILE A 186 16.75 2.86 -10.15
N GLY A 187 17.18 2.75 -11.42
CA GLY A 187 17.71 1.49 -11.97
C GLY A 187 16.86 0.78 -13.02
N VAL A 188 15.94 1.47 -13.73
CA VAL A 188 15.29 0.84 -14.88
C VAL A 188 16.31 0.49 -15.96
N SER A 189 16.29 -0.74 -16.45
CA SER A 189 17.16 -1.20 -17.51
C SER A 189 16.65 -0.73 -18.89
N GLU A 190 17.54 -0.66 -19.88
CA GLU A 190 17.17 -0.25 -21.26
C GLU A 190 16.18 -1.22 -21.92
N LYS A 191 16.13 -2.47 -21.46
CA LYS A 191 15.26 -3.51 -22.01
C LYS A 191 13.90 -3.61 -21.31
N GLU A 192 13.72 -2.88 -20.21
CA GLU A 192 12.52 -2.92 -19.40
C GLU A 192 11.62 -1.70 -19.63
N SER A 193 10.30 -1.90 -19.73
CA SER A 193 9.39 -0.77 -19.80
C SER A 193 9.40 0.01 -18.47
N PHE A 194 9.37 1.35 -18.56
CA PHE A 194 9.25 2.20 -17.38
C PHE A 194 8.05 1.84 -16.50
N LYS A 195 6.96 1.41 -17.12
CA LYS A 195 5.73 1.05 -16.43
C LYS A 195 5.92 -0.20 -15.60
N ASP A 196 6.45 -1.27 -16.20
CA ASP A 196 6.64 -2.55 -15.53
C ASP A 196 7.66 -2.41 -14.39
N PHE A 197 8.76 -1.70 -14.64
CA PHE A 197 9.73 -1.37 -13.60
C PHE A 197 9.08 -0.61 -12.44
N ALA A 198 8.34 0.47 -12.69
CA ALA A 198 7.73 1.29 -11.66
C ALA A 198 6.71 0.51 -10.81
N PHE A 199 5.97 -0.43 -11.42
CA PHE A 199 5.04 -1.29 -10.69
C PHE A 199 5.76 -2.37 -9.87
N ARG A 200 6.92 -2.85 -10.33
CA ARG A 200 7.76 -3.82 -9.63
C ARG A 200 8.65 -3.19 -8.55
N ALA A 201 8.91 -1.91 -8.62
CA ALA A 201 9.69 -1.17 -7.62
C ALA A 201 8.85 -1.00 -6.34
N LEU A 202 9.07 -1.90 -5.39
CA LEU A 202 8.37 -1.97 -4.11
C LEU A 202 9.22 -1.42 -2.98
N TYR A 203 8.59 -0.64 -2.11
CA TYR A 203 9.21 -0.06 -0.92
C TYR A 203 8.43 -0.42 0.33
N VAL A 204 9.16 -0.63 1.40
CA VAL A 204 8.67 -1.17 2.68
C VAL A 204 9.02 -0.21 3.82
N ALA A 205 8.10 -0.02 4.75
CA ALA A 205 8.36 0.69 6.00
C ALA A 205 7.60 0.03 7.17
N LYS A 206 8.20 0.06 8.38
CA LYS A 206 7.48 -0.27 9.61
C LYS A 206 6.46 0.84 9.90
N THR A 207 5.30 0.46 10.40
CA THR A 207 4.25 1.37 10.78
C THR A 207 4.69 2.42 11.79
N SER A 208 5.52 1.99 12.76
CA SER A 208 6.10 2.88 13.78
C SER A 208 6.96 4.01 13.21
N TYR A 209 7.56 3.81 12.04
CA TYR A 209 8.35 4.86 11.36
C TYR A 209 7.47 5.93 10.71
N LEU A 210 6.23 5.59 10.39
CA LEU A 210 5.27 6.46 9.70
C LEU A 210 4.32 7.21 10.64
N GLN A 211 4.37 6.89 11.93
CA GLN A 211 3.51 7.50 12.93
C GLN A 211 3.77 9.01 13.05
N ILE A 212 2.69 9.80 13.09
CA ILE A 212 2.75 11.23 13.37
C ILE A 212 3.31 11.46 14.77
N GLY A 213 4.37 12.26 14.83
CA GLY A 213 5.18 12.48 16.03
C GLY A 213 6.56 11.86 15.92
N ASN A 214 6.75 10.84 15.09
CA ASN A 214 8.05 10.25 14.82
C ASN A 214 8.70 10.90 13.59
N ASN A 215 10.01 11.00 13.58
CA ASN A 215 10.81 11.46 12.43
C ASN A 215 10.35 12.82 11.83
N GLY A 216 9.80 13.73 12.64
CA GLY A 216 9.31 15.03 12.17
C GLY A 216 7.99 14.99 11.39
N ILE A 217 7.32 13.84 11.34
CA ILE A 217 6.03 13.71 10.66
C ILE A 217 4.95 14.44 11.45
N VAL A 218 4.24 15.34 10.75
CA VAL A 218 3.17 16.17 11.35
C VAL A 218 1.81 15.85 10.72
N CYS A 219 0.74 16.00 11.52
CA CYS A 219 -0.62 15.82 11.04
C CYS A 219 -1.08 16.99 10.18
N THR A 220 -1.61 16.70 9.01
CA THR A 220 -2.16 17.71 8.08
C THR A 220 -3.65 17.98 8.28
N ARG A 221 -4.32 17.29 9.21
CA ARG A 221 -5.75 17.47 9.49
C ARG A 221 -6.01 18.83 10.14
N ALA A 222 -6.88 19.64 9.53
CA ALA A 222 -7.20 20.98 10.03
C ALA A 222 -7.72 20.95 11.48
N LYS A 223 -8.63 20.01 11.79
CA LYS A 223 -9.25 19.87 13.12
C LYS A 223 -8.39 19.12 14.15
N CYS A 224 -7.20 18.62 13.78
CA CYS A 224 -6.31 17.96 14.72
C CYS A 224 -5.71 18.98 15.69
N LYS A 225 -5.95 18.80 16.99
CA LYS A 225 -5.41 19.68 18.04
C LYS A 225 -3.96 19.35 18.40
N ASN A 226 -3.53 18.12 18.20
CA ASN A 226 -2.16 17.67 18.48
C ASN A 226 -1.44 17.27 17.19
N LYS A 227 -1.13 18.25 16.35
CA LYS A 227 -0.53 18.00 15.01
C LYS A 227 0.84 17.35 15.06
N LYS A 228 1.58 17.53 16.15
CA LYS A 228 2.95 17.00 16.29
C LYS A 228 3.01 15.60 16.90
N ALA A 229 1.94 15.14 17.56
CA ALA A 229 1.95 13.87 18.28
C ALA A 229 0.54 13.26 18.41
N CYS A 230 -0.27 13.26 17.35
CA CYS A 230 -1.60 12.65 17.41
C CYS A 230 -1.59 11.13 17.35
N GLY A 231 -0.46 10.51 17.01
CA GLY A 231 -0.28 9.06 17.06
C GLY A 231 -0.82 8.28 15.86
N PHE A 232 -1.52 8.92 14.92
CA PHE A 232 -2.04 8.28 13.72
C PHE A 232 -0.97 8.22 12.60
N ILE A 233 -1.22 7.38 11.61
CA ILE A 233 -0.46 7.35 10.37
C ILE A 233 -1.05 8.40 9.43
N PRO A 234 -0.24 9.24 8.74
CA PRO A 234 -0.76 10.19 7.78
C PRO A 234 -1.43 9.47 6.61
N ASN A 235 -2.48 10.07 6.01
CA ASN A 235 -3.15 9.51 4.83
C ASN A 235 -2.22 9.38 3.62
N TYR A 236 -1.16 10.17 3.60
CA TYR A 236 -0.18 10.19 2.52
C TYR A 236 1.25 10.20 3.08
N PRO A 237 1.73 9.10 3.69
CA PRO A 237 3.14 9.00 4.03
C PRO A 237 3.99 9.10 2.76
N VAL A 238 5.20 9.59 2.92
CA VAL A 238 6.08 9.97 1.83
C VAL A 238 7.28 9.03 1.77
N ILE A 239 7.53 8.44 0.59
CA ILE A 239 8.81 7.85 0.26
C ILE A 239 9.66 9.00 -0.28
N GLY A 240 10.64 9.47 0.52
CA GLY A 240 11.63 10.44 0.09
C GLY A 240 12.75 9.75 -0.67
N PHE A 241 13.37 10.47 -1.59
CA PHE A 241 14.53 10.00 -2.35
C PHE A 241 15.63 11.06 -2.33
N SER A 242 16.85 10.62 -2.00
CA SER A 242 18.00 11.50 -1.89
C SER A 242 18.34 12.19 -3.22
N ARG A 243 18.91 13.38 -3.14
CA ARG A 243 19.33 14.14 -4.32
C ARG A 243 20.41 13.41 -5.13
N LYS A 244 21.36 12.76 -4.44
CA LYS A 244 22.60 12.28 -5.06
C LYS A 244 22.39 11.04 -5.92
N ASN A 245 21.71 10.04 -5.38
CA ASN A 245 21.60 8.70 -5.98
C ASN A 245 20.15 8.19 -6.03
N GLN A 246 19.18 9.04 -5.64
CA GLN A 246 17.75 8.66 -5.55
C GLN A 246 17.53 7.40 -4.68
N GLU A 247 18.37 7.21 -3.66
CA GLU A 247 18.12 6.18 -2.65
C GLU A 247 16.94 6.58 -1.75
N PRO A 248 16.13 5.60 -1.30
CA PRO A 248 14.99 5.90 -0.43
C PRO A 248 15.46 6.41 0.93
N GLU A 249 14.75 7.41 1.42
CA GLU A 249 14.95 8.05 2.72
C GLU A 249 13.73 7.81 3.63
N ASN A 250 13.68 8.49 4.78
CA ASN A 250 12.53 8.49 5.71
C ASN A 250 12.13 7.08 6.20
N LYS A 251 13.12 6.19 6.39
CA LYS A 251 12.89 4.81 6.86
C LYS A 251 12.05 3.95 5.92
N TRP A 252 12.03 4.28 4.65
CA TRP A 252 11.60 3.38 3.61
C TRP A 252 12.78 2.61 3.03
N PHE A 253 12.56 1.35 2.69
CA PHE A 253 13.59 0.45 2.16
C PHE A 253 13.07 -0.24 0.90
N PRO A 254 13.93 -0.48 -0.12
CA PRO A 254 13.57 -1.40 -1.20
C PRO A 254 13.20 -2.77 -0.63
N ILE A 255 12.19 -3.41 -1.18
CA ILE A 255 11.68 -4.69 -0.66
C ILE A 255 12.78 -5.77 -0.60
N ALA A 256 13.69 -5.79 -1.56
CA ALA A 256 14.83 -6.73 -1.57
C ALA A 256 15.79 -6.57 -0.36
N LYS A 257 15.73 -5.44 0.34
CA LYS A 257 16.54 -5.14 1.53
C LYS A 257 15.71 -5.16 2.82
N SER A 258 14.52 -5.78 2.83
CA SER A 258 13.56 -5.64 3.93
C SER A 258 13.59 -6.74 4.99
N LEU A 259 14.36 -7.81 4.80
CA LEU A 259 14.39 -8.96 5.73
C LEU A 259 14.60 -8.52 7.19
N HIS A 260 15.55 -7.62 7.44
CA HIS A 260 15.84 -7.10 8.77
C HIS A 260 14.63 -6.42 9.45
N LEU A 261 13.67 -5.87 8.67
CA LEU A 261 12.46 -5.27 9.25
C LEU A 261 11.52 -6.33 9.81
N PHE A 262 11.44 -7.49 9.15
CA PHE A 262 10.65 -8.62 9.62
C PHE A 262 11.30 -9.26 10.84
N GLU A 263 12.61 -9.44 10.82
CA GLU A 263 13.41 -9.97 11.94
C GLU A 263 13.28 -9.10 13.19
N ASP A 264 13.41 -7.79 13.06
CA ASP A 264 13.19 -6.84 14.15
C ASP A 264 11.81 -6.95 14.80
N LEU A 265 10.76 -7.21 14.01
CA LEU A 265 9.39 -7.32 14.52
C LEU A 265 9.14 -8.62 15.30
N ILE A 266 9.94 -9.64 15.04
CA ILE A 266 9.88 -10.90 15.81
C ILE A 266 10.89 -10.93 16.96
N GLY A 267 11.74 -9.91 17.11
CA GLY A 267 12.72 -9.78 18.18
C GLY A 267 14.01 -10.56 17.93
N LYS A 268 14.43 -10.64 16.68
CA LYS A 268 15.73 -11.18 16.26
C LYS A 268 16.74 -10.06 16.00
#